data_8edcf1a0cbc6091728c7d6659978a3a6
#
_entry.id   8edcf1a0cbc6091728c7d6659978a3a6
#
_cell.length_a   1.000
_cell.length_b   1.000
_cell.length_c   1.000
_cell.angle_alpha   90.00
_cell.angle_beta   90.00
_cell.angle_gamma   90.00
#
_symmetry.space_group_name_H-M   'P 1'
#
loop_
_entity.id
_entity.type
_entity.pdbx_description
1 polymer ?
#
loop_
_entity_poly.entity_id
_entity_poly.type
_entity_poly.pdbx_seq_one_letter_code
_entity_poly.pdbx_strand_id
1 'polypeptide(L)'
;MLLKIGSNGEDVKKLQEKLGTTADGSFGPGTEKIVKEWQSKNGLTSDGIIGDASWAKLFGSENTIQSVVIPPSSFKLEKLKGHVPDSVIAQIPDTAAKFNITNSLRLSHFLAQCGHESGGFKAVSENLNYSAKGLLGTFGKYFDGTTAAKYEKKPEMIASRVYGNRMGNGDESTKEGYKFRGRGYIQLTGKSNYAGFTKFIGEDCIANPDLVATKYPLASAAFFFDSNKLWSICDKGADTATVTAVTKRVNGGTIGLDDRIKHFNEYYALLK
;
A
#
# COMPACT_ATOMS: atom_id res chain seq x y z
N MET A 1 -6.56 1.11 -14.14
CA MET A 1 -5.71 1.75 -15.19
C MET A 1 -6.36 3.06 -15.62
N LEU A 2 -5.57 4.10 -16.00
CA LEU A 2 -6.14 5.38 -16.47
C LEU A 2 -5.25 5.92 -17.60
N LEU A 3 -5.77 5.90 -18.85
CA LEU A 3 -5.09 6.49 -20.01
C LEU A 3 -5.93 7.67 -20.56
N LYS A 4 -5.27 8.77 -20.83
CA LYS A 4 -5.86 10.04 -21.35
C LYS A 4 -4.80 10.84 -22.09
N ILE A 5 -5.14 11.98 -22.65
CA ILE A 5 -4.15 12.90 -23.25
C ILE A 5 -2.95 13.07 -22.33
N GLY A 6 -1.76 12.91 -22.92
CA GLY A 6 -0.46 12.98 -22.23
C GLY A 6 0.03 11.64 -21.65
N SER A 7 -0.76 10.58 -21.67
CA SER A 7 -0.30 9.22 -21.32
C SER A 7 0.64 8.69 -22.40
N ASN A 8 1.70 7.95 -22.01
CA ASN A 8 2.66 7.36 -22.93
C ASN A 8 3.06 5.95 -22.47
N GLY A 9 3.48 5.11 -23.41
CA GLY A 9 4.06 3.79 -23.14
C GLY A 9 3.31 2.63 -23.77
N GLU A 10 3.66 1.39 -23.36
CA GLU A 10 3.17 0.16 -23.98
C GLU A 10 1.65 -0.03 -23.85
N ASP A 11 1.03 0.44 -22.77
CA ASP A 11 -0.42 0.34 -22.63
C ASP A 11 -1.16 1.28 -23.60
N VAL A 12 -0.57 2.41 -23.95
CA VAL A 12 -1.09 3.29 -25.00
C VAL A 12 -0.94 2.63 -26.38
N LYS A 13 0.18 1.97 -26.66
CA LYS A 13 0.35 1.21 -27.92
C LYS A 13 -0.69 0.11 -28.06
N LYS A 14 -0.88 -0.71 -27.02
CA LYS A 14 -1.90 -1.76 -27.01
C LYS A 14 -3.30 -1.21 -27.25
N LEU A 15 -3.64 -0.08 -26.61
CA LEU A 15 -4.89 0.61 -26.85
C LEU A 15 -5.06 1.03 -28.30
N GLN A 16 -4.03 1.66 -28.86
CA GLN A 16 -4.01 2.16 -30.25
C GLN A 16 -4.14 0.99 -31.24
N GLU A 17 -3.41 -0.10 -31.04
CA GLU A 17 -3.54 -1.34 -31.85
C GLU A 17 -4.97 -1.89 -31.80
N LYS A 18 -5.55 -1.97 -30.58
CA LYS A 18 -6.92 -2.48 -30.41
C LYS A 18 -7.99 -1.59 -31.07
N LEU A 19 -7.75 -0.30 -31.10
CA LEU A 19 -8.63 0.68 -31.74
C LEU A 19 -8.35 0.83 -33.25
N GLY A 20 -7.35 0.13 -33.79
CA GLY A 20 -6.99 0.16 -35.20
C GLY A 20 -6.37 1.48 -35.67
N THR A 21 -5.62 2.16 -34.82
CA THR A 21 -4.89 3.39 -35.14
C THR A 21 -3.39 3.20 -35.03
N THR A 22 -2.60 4.22 -35.45
CA THR A 22 -1.14 4.20 -35.35
C THR A 22 -0.70 4.01 -33.90
N ALA A 23 0.03 2.92 -33.63
CA ALA A 23 0.49 2.53 -32.31
C ALA A 23 1.86 3.17 -31.97
N ASP A 24 1.89 4.50 -31.86
CA ASP A 24 3.10 5.26 -31.54
C ASP A 24 3.39 5.31 -30.03
N GLY A 25 2.45 4.81 -29.19
CA GLY A 25 2.56 4.82 -27.75
C GLY A 25 2.36 6.18 -27.10
N SER A 26 1.87 7.17 -27.84
CA SER A 26 1.58 8.51 -27.33
C SER A 26 0.08 8.80 -27.40
N PHE A 27 -0.56 9.06 -26.27
CA PHE A 27 -1.97 9.40 -26.22
C PHE A 27 -2.18 10.88 -26.52
N GLY A 28 -2.21 11.21 -27.81
CA GLY A 28 -2.46 12.55 -28.32
C GLY A 28 -3.94 12.82 -28.62
N PRO A 29 -4.24 14.03 -29.18
CA PRO A 29 -5.62 14.41 -29.56
C PRO A 29 -6.26 13.43 -30.57
N GLY A 30 -5.46 12.83 -31.47
CA GLY A 30 -5.91 11.80 -32.41
C GLY A 30 -6.40 10.55 -31.70
N THR A 31 -5.65 10.05 -30.74
CA THR A 31 -6.03 8.89 -29.93
C THR A 31 -7.28 9.21 -29.09
N GLU A 32 -7.35 10.40 -28.47
CA GLU A 32 -8.54 10.81 -27.70
C GLU A 32 -9.81 10.83 -28.56
N LYS A 33 -9.76 11.36 -29.76
CA LYS A 33 -10.89 11.39 -30.68
C LYS A 33 -11.42 9.98 -30.96
N ILE A 34 -10.51 9.05 -31.29
CA ILE A 34 -10.86 7.66 -31.58
C ILE A 34 -11.46 6.98 -30.34
N VAL A 35 -10.91 7.26 -29.18
CA VAL A 35 -11.44 6.75 -27.90
C VAL A 35 -12.86 7.25 -27.67
N LYS A 36 -13.15 8.53 -27.85
CA LYS A 36 -14.49 9.10 -27.72
C LYS A 36 -15.50 8.47 -28.67
N GLU A 37 -15.11 8.30 -29.92
CA GLU A 37 -15.95 7.63 -30.94
C GLU A 37 -16.24 6.17 -30.56
N TRP A 38 -15.23 5.45 -30.09
CA TRP A 38 -15.38 4.08 -29.65
C TRP A 38 -16.27 3.99 -28.40
N GLN A 39 -16.07 4.86 -27.39
CA GLN A 39 -16.89 4.92 -26.18
C GLN A 39 -18.37 5.14 -26.54
N SER A 40 -18.68 6.10 -27.40
CA SER A 40 -20.03 6.40 -27.86
C SER A 40 -20.68 5.19 -28.52
N LYS A 41 -19.98 4.50 -29.45
CA LYS A 41 -20.48 3.29 -30.13
C LYS A 41 -20.72 2.12 -29.19
N ASN A 42 -20.06 2.13 -28.01
CA ASN A 42 -20.14 1.04 -27.03
C ASN A 42 -21.00 1.38 -25.81
N GLY A 43 -21.77 2.48 -25.82
CA GLY A 43 -22.68 2.86 -24.74
C GLY A 43 -21.94 3.26 -23.44
N LEU A 44 -20.74 3.81 -23.58
CA LEU A 44 -19.96 4.37 -22.48
C LEU A 44 -20.00 5.91 -22.53
N THR A 45 -19.72 6.56 -21.43
CA THR A 45 -19.52 8.02 -21.40
C THR A 45 -18.35 8.38 -22.32
N SER A 46 -18.59 9.24 -23.30
CA SER A 46 -17.60 9.66 -24.31
C SER A 46 -16.71 10.78 -23.79
N ASP A 47 -15.95 10.49 -22.73
CA ASP A 47 -15.07 11.43 -22.04
C ASP A 47 -13.63 11.44 -22.60
N GLY A 48 -13.28 10.50 -23.46
CA GLY A 48 -11.95 10.35 -24.00
C GLY A 48 -10.92 9.76 -23.02
N ILE A 49 -11.39 9.20 -21.92
CA ILE A 49 -10.57 8.60 -20.88
C ILE A 49 -10.79 7.10 -20.86
N ILE A 50 -9.73 6.34 -20.98
CA ILE A 50 -9.76 4.88 -20.81
C ILE A 50 -9.51 4.56 -19.33
N GLY A 51 -10.59 4.39 -18.58
CA GLY A 51 -10.62 3.82 -17.24
C GLY A 51 -10.90 2.32 -17.28
N ASP A 52 -11.06 1.71 -16.08
CA ASP A 52 -11.23 0.26 -15.94
C ASP A 52 -12.44 -0.28 -16.74
N ALA A 53 -13.55 0.43 -16.75
CA ALA A 53 -14.75 0.04 -17.51
C ALA A 53 -14.50 0.04 -19.03
N SER A 54 -13.85 1.10 -19.56
CA SER A 54 -13.50 1.20 -20.99
C SER A 54 -12.47 0.13 -21.37
N TRP A 55 -11.47 -0.09 -20.52
CA TRP A 55 -10.46 -1.11 -20.76
C TRP A 55 -11.06 -2.51 -20.78
N ALA A 56 -11.88 -2.85 -19.78
CA ALA A 56 -12.57 -4.14 -19.73
C ALA A 56 -13.44 -4.39 -20.96
N LYS A 57 -14.08 -3.36 -21.51
CA LYS A 57 -14.91 -3.48 -22.69
C LYS A 57 -14.13 -3.60 -23.99
N LEU A 58 -12.95 -2.99 -24.08
CA LEU A 58 -12.02 -3.08 -25.23
C LEU A 58 -11.37 -4.45 -25.35
N PHE A 59 -10.91 -4.96 -24.23
CA PHE A 59 -10.08 -6.16 -24.19
C PHE A 59 -10.82 -7.40 -23.69
N GLY A 60 -12.12 -7.26 -23.42
CA GLY A 60 -12.95 -8.27 -22.77
C GLY A 60 -12.70 -8.33 -21.28
N SER A 61 -13.47 -9.13 -20.55
CA SER A 61 -13.19 -9.47 -19.14
C SER A 61 -11.89 -10.30 -18.97
N GLU A 62 -11.13 -10.48 -20.04
CA GLU A 62 -9.76 -11.02 -20.00
C GLU A 62 -8.74 -10.01 -19.47
N ASN A 63 -9.15 -8.75 -19.23
CA ASN A 63 -8.45 -7.83 -18.36
C ASN A 63 -9.26 -7.52 -17.08
N THR A 64 -9.86 -8.49 -16.43
CA THR A 64 -9.22 -8.85 -15.14
C THR A 64 -7.73 -8.61 -15.38
N ILE A 65 -7.10 -7.65 -14.66
CA ILE A 65 -5.73 -7.91 -14.28
C ILE A 65 -5.64 -9.44 -14.35
N GLN A 66 -4.94 -10.01 -15.33
CA GLN A 66 -4.15 -11.12 -14.92
C GLN A 66 -3.36 -10.48 -13.76
N SER A 67 -3.95 -10.49 -12.56
CA SER A 67 -3.26 -11.17 -11.50
C SER A 67 -2.60 -12.29 -12.29
N VAL A 68 -1.32 -12.09 -12.64
CA VAL A 68 -0.47 -13.25 -12.81
C VAL A 68 -0.92 -14.00 -11.60
N VAL A 69 -1.83 -14.97 -11.80
CA VAL A 69 -2.10 -15.98 -10.83
C VAL A 69 -0.75 -16.62 -10.82
N ILE A 70 0.14 -16.00 -10.02
CA ILE A 70 1.27 -16.71 -9.49
C ILE A 70 0.49 -17.79 -8.78
N PRO A 71 0.48 -19.02 -9.33
CA PRO A 71 -0.27 -20.05 -8.66
C PRO A 71 0.23 -19.96 -7.21
N PRO A 72 -0.64 -20.03 -6.19
CA PRO A 72 -0.22 -20.00 -4.77
C PRO A 72 0.96 -20.92 -4.48
N SER A 73 1.26 -21.83 -5.42
CA SER A 73 2.38 -22.75 -5.48
C SER A 73 3.75 -22.20 -5.91
N SER A 74 3.89 -20.92 -6.32
CA SER A 74 5.22 -20.41 -6.75
C SER A 74 6.14 -20.05 -5.59
N PHE A 75 5.57 -19.73 -4.42
CA PHE A 75 6.36 -19.51 -3.21
C PHE A 75 6.39 -20.78 -2.36
N LYS A 76 7.57 -21.14 -1.86
CA LYS A 76 7.73 -22.25 -0.90
C LYS A 76 7.28 -21.80 0.50
N LEU A 77 6.00 -21.38 0.63
CA LEU A 77 5.47 -20.74 1.85
C LEU A 77 5.56 -21.65 3.06
N GLU A 78 5.54 -22.96 2.86
CA GLU A 78 5.73 -23.96 3.93
C GLU A 78 7.07 -23.81 4.65
N LYS A 79 8.09 -23.27 3.96
CA LYS A 79 9.40 -23.02 4.55
C LYS A 79 9.41 -21.81 5.50
N LEU A 80 8.42 -20.93 5.41
CA LEU A 80 8.27 -19.79 6.33
C LEU A 80 7.68 -20.19 7.69
N LYS A 81 7.15 -21.41 7.84
CA LYS A 81 6.62 -21.89 9.13
C LYS A 81 7.69 -21.88 10.20
N GLY A 82 7.34 -21.36 11.37
CA GLY A 82 8.28 -21.17 12.48
C GLY A 82 9.13 -19.90 12.39
N HIS A 83 9.17 -19.23 11.24
CA HIS A 83 9.91 -17.97 11.01
C HIS A 83 8.95 -16.77 10.88
N VAL A 84 7.77 -17.01 10.33
CA VAL A 84 6.68 -16.05 10.16
C VAL A 84 5.42 -16.67 10.74
N PRO A 85 4.56 -15.93 11.48
CA PRO A 85 3.33 -16.47 12.04
C PRO A 85 2.41 -17.08 10.96
N ASP A 86 1.77 -18.19 11.24
CA ASP A 86 0.88 -18.88 10.29
C ASP A 86 -0.26 -17.97 9.79
N SER A 87 -0.77 -17.09 10.64
CA SER A 87 -1.78 -16.10 10.27
C SER A 87 -1.30 -15.07 9.25
N VAL A 88 0.00 -14.80 9.21
CA VAL A 88 0.63 -13.94 8.18
C VAL A 88 0.86 -14.72 6.90
N ILE A 89 1.39 -15.97 7.03
CA ILE A 89 1.62 -16.86 5.89
C ILE A 89 0.31 -17.06 5.10
N ALA A 90 -0.80 -17.26 5.80
CA ALA A 90 -2.12 -17.43 5.19
C ALA A 90 -2.60 -16.22 4.38
N GLN A 91 -2.13 -15.00 4.70
CA GLN A 91 -2.48 -13.77 3.98
C GLN A 91 -1.59 -13.52 2.73
N ILE A 92 -0.44 -14.21 2.61
CA ILE A 92 0.53 -13.96 1.53
C ILE A 92 -0.08 -14.19 0.15
N PRO A 93 -0.79 -15.30 -0.15
CA PRO A 93 -1.28 -15.55 -1.50
C PRO A 93 -2.19 -14.43 -2.03
N ASP A 94 -3.19 -14.02 -1.26
CA ASP A 94 -4.13 -12.98 -1.66
C ASP A 94 -3.45 -11.60 -1.76
N THR A 95 -2.55 -11.32 -0.83
CA THR A 95 -1.77 -10.07 -0.83
C THR A 95 -0.84 -10.02 -2.04
N ALA A 96 -0.13 -11.11 -2.32
CA ALA A 96 0.79 -11.19 -3.45
C ALA A 96 0.08 -11.02 -4.79
N ALA A 97 -1.08 -11.66 -4.96
CA ALA A 97 -1.91 -11.53 -6.15
C ALA A 97 -2.39 -10.10 -6.38
N LYS A 98 -2.85 -9.41 -5.30
CA LYS A 98 -3.37 -8.04 -5.40
C LYS A 98 -2.29 -6.98 -5.63
N PHE A 99 -1.09 -7.16 -5.09
CA PHE A 99 -0.05 -6.14 -5.05
C PHE A 99 1.19 -6.49 -5.87
N ASN A 100 1.05 -7.42 -6.82
CA ASN A 100 2.11 -7.78 -7.76
C ASN A 100 3.42 -8.19 -7.05
N ILE A 101 3.32 -8.97 -5.96
CA ILE A 101 4.48 -9.59 -5.31
C ILE A 101 4.80 -10.88 -6.08
N THR A 102 5.60 -10.76 -7.13
CA THR A 102 5.74 -11.78 -8.17
C THR A 102 6.93 -12.73 -7.98
N ASN A 103 7.80 -12.45 -7.02
CA ASN A 103 9.02 -13.25 -6.82
C ASN A 103 9.48 -13.23 -5.36
N SER A 104 10.38 -14.18 -5.04
CA SER A 104 10.93 -14.33 -3.69
C SER A 104 11.67 -13.10 -3.19
N LEU A 105 12.28 -12.33 -4.09
CA LEU A 105 13.02 -11.12 -3.74
C LEU A 105 12.07 -10.03 -3.19
N ARG A 106 10.97 -9.73 -3.91
CA ARG A 106 9.93 -8.80 -3.44
C ARG A 106 9.32 -9.24 -2.12
N LEU A 107 8.95 -10.53 -2.03
CA LEU A 107 8.32 -11.07 -0.83
C LEU A 107 9.25 -10.98 0.38
N SER A 108 10.54 -11.29 0.21
CA SER A 108 11.52 -11.25 1.31
C SER A 108 11.77 -9.84 1.80
N HIS A 109 11.95 -8.87 0.90
CA HIS A 109 12.06 -7.45 1.29
C HIS A 109 10.81 -6.98 2.03
N PHE A 110 9.64 -7.32 1.52
CA PHE A 110 8.37 -6.93 2.10
C PHE A 110 8.16 -7.48 3.51
N LEU A 111 8.32 -8.80 3.68
CA LEU A 111 8.18 -9.45 4.98
C LEU A 111 9.21 -8.95 6.00
N ALA A 112 10.45 -8.69 5.57
CA ALA A 112 11.50 -8.16 6.45
C ALA A 112 11.12 -6.79 7.03
N GLN A 113 10.56 -5.90 6.19
CA GLN A 113 10.10 -4.59 6.67
C GLN A 113 8.87 -4.75 7.59
N CYS A 114 7.87 -5.54 7.19
CA CYS A 114 6.69 -5.79 8.02
C CYS A 114 7.05 -6.39 9.38
N GLY A 115 7.93 -7.38 9.40
CA GLY A 115 8.37 -8.04 10.63
C GLY A 115 9.05 -7.07 11.59
N HIS A 116 9.96 -6.23 11.09
CA HIS A 116 10.61 -5.22 11.90
C HIS A 116 9.63 -4.17 12.44
N GLU A 117 8.84 -3.52 11.58
CA GLU A 117 7.92 -2.44 11.94
C GLU A 117 6.84 -2.88 12.95
N SER A 118 6.47 -4.14 12.93
CA SER A 118 5.43 -4.69 13.80
C SER A 118 5.95 -5.52 14.99
N GLY A 119 7.26 -5.52 15.24
CA GLY A 119 7.85 -6.31 16.32
C GLY A 119 7.61 -7.81 16.16
N GLY A 120 7.89 -8.36 14.98
CA GLY A 120 7.65 -9.76 14.64
C GLY A 120 6.18 -10.06 14.36
N PHE A 121 5.49 -9.18 13.64
CA PHE A 121 4.07 -9.30 13.27
C PHE A 121 3.08 -9.28 14.45
N LYS A 122 3.50 -8.75 15.61
CA LYS A 122 2.68 -8.70 16.83
C LYS A 122 1.84 -7.43 16.91
N ALA A 123 2.38 -6.29 16.52
CA ALA A 123 1.71 -5.01 16.60
C ALA A 123 0.95 -4.71 15.29
N VAL A 124 -0.37 -4.68 15.37
CA VAL A 124 -1.25 -4.34 14.23
C VAL A 124 -1.95 -3.00 14.40
N SER A 125 -1.73 -2.31 15.52
CA SER A 125 -2.22 -0.95 15.81
C SER A 125 -1.20 -0.22 16.64
N GLU A 126 -1.07 1.08 16.44
CA GLU A 126 -0.16 1.91 17.22
C GLU A 126 -0.59 1.99 18.70
N ASN A 127 0.41 2.03 19.58
CA ASN A 127 0.19 2.23 21.01
C ASN A 127 0.25 3.72 21.33
N LEU A 128 -0.89 4.31 21.66
CA LEU A 128 -1.04 5.73 22.00
C LEU A 128 -1.14 5.96 23.51
N ASN A 129 -0.79 4.99 24.34
CA ASN A 129 -0.86 5.10 25.79
C ASN A 129 0.40 5.78 26.37
N TYR A 130 0.55 7.07 26.13
CA TYR A 130 1.70 7.86 26.54
C TYR A 130 1.49 8.52 27.91
N SER A 131 2.55 8.56 28.72
CA SER A 131 2.65 9.47 29.88
C SER A 131 2.86 10.93 29.40
N ALA A 132 2.62 11.91 30.28
CA ALA A 132 2.91 13.32 29.98
C ALA A 132 4.36 13.52 29.51
N LYS A 133 5.33 12.91 30.17
CA LYS A 133 6.75 12.92 29.77
C LYS A 133 6.96 12.30 28.38
N GLY A 134 6.27 11.17 28.10
CA GLY A 134 6.33 10.50 26.81
C GLY A 134 5.76 11.37 25.69
N LEU A 135 4.65 12.11 25.94
CA LEU A 135 4.07 13.03 24.98
C LEU A 135 5.03 14.17 24.63
N LEU A 136 5.70 14.76 25.63
CA LEU A 136 6.69 15.81 25.39
C LEU A 136 7.90 15.29 24.59
N GLY A 137 8.34 14.08 24.85
CA GLY A 137 9.48 13.49 24.14
C GLY A 137 9.16 13.07 22.71
N THR A 138 7.97 12.48 22.48
CA THR A 138 7.58 11.92 21.18
C THR A 138 6.83 12.93 20.30
N PHE A 139 5.97 13.71 20.92
CA PHE A 139 5.04 14.63 20.23
C PHE A 139 5.17 16.09 20.72
N GLY A 140 6.33 16.51 21.16
CA GLY A 140 6.59 17.84 21.72
C GLY A 140 6.17 19.02 20.83
N LYS A 141 6.02 18.78 19.51
CA LYS A 141 5.42 19.76 18.59
C LYS A 141 3.96 20.07 18.91
N TYR A 142 3.23 19.14 19.52
CA TYR A 142 1.80 19.22 19.77
C TYR A 142 1.44 19.44 21.24
N PHE A 143 2.41 19.28 22.14
CA PHE A 143 2.19 19.31 23.59
C PHE A 143 3.22 20.19 24.31
N ASP A 144 2.74 21.06 25.18
CA ASP A 144 3.49 21.65 26.27
C ASP A 144 3.21 20.91 27.60
N GLY A 145 3.89 21.28 28.68
CA GLY A 145 3.76 20.59 29.97
C GLY A 145 2.33 20.56 30.51
N THR A 146 1.57 21.66 30.37
CA THR A 146 0.18 21.76 30.81
C THR A 146 -0.73 20.89 29.98
N THR A 147 -0.56 20.95 28.68
CA THR A 147 -1.36 20.17 27.72
C THR A 147 -1.05 18.68 27.84
N ALA A 148 0.23 18.29 27.95
CA ALA A 148 0.63 16.90 28.10
C ALA A 148 -0.02 16.25 29.33
N ALA A 149 -0.09 16.94 30.48
CA ALA A 149 -0.74 16.43 31.68
C ALA A 149 -2.25 16.17 31.49
N LYS A 150 -2.93 16.98 30.68
CA LYS A 150 -4.37 16.78 30.38
C LYS A 150 -4.63 15.59 29.47
N TYR A 151 -3.65 15.24 28.61
CA TYR A 151 -3.78 14.19 27.58
C TYR A 151 -3.15 12.86 28.00
N GLU A 152 -2.39 12.85 29.10
CA GLU A 152 -1.74 11.66 29.59
C GLU A 152 -2.69 10.45 29.65
N LYS A 153 -2.23 9.32 29.10
CA LYS A 153 -2.97 8.05 29.06
C LYS A 153 -4.39 8.13 28.45
N LYS A 154 -4.61 9.07 27.54
CA LYS A 154 -5.87 9.25 26.83
C LYS A 154 -5.65 9.05 25.31
N PRO A 155 -5.55 7.81 24.83
CA PRO A 155 -5.21 7.50 23.42
C PRO A 155 -6.06 8.22 22.38
N GLU A 156 -7.38 8.31 22.62
CA GLU A 156 -8.30 9.01 21.71
C GLU A 156 -7.96 10.48 21.58
N MET A 157 -7.77 11.17 22.70
CA MET A 157 -7.43 12.58 22.70
C MET A 157 -6.06 12.82 22.08
N ILE A 158 -5.07 11.98 22.41
CA ILE A 158 -3.71 12.09 21.88
C ILE A 158 -3.72 12.01 20.37
N ALA A 159 -4.31 10.94 19.81
CA ALA A 159 -4.35 10.75 18.35
C ALA A 159 -5.16 11.84 17.66
N SER A 160 -6.31 12.25 18.24
CA SER A 160 -7.15 13.32 17.68
C SER A 160 -6.38 14.63 17.54
N ARG A 161 -5.52 14.95 18.53
CA ARG A 161 -4.66 16.13 18.50
C ARG A 161 -3.48 15.98 17.54
N VAL A 162 -2.75 14.87 17.62
CA VAL A 162 -1.53 14.63 16.82
C VAL A 162 -1.83 14.54 15.34
N TYR A 163 -2.94 13.91 14.99
CA TYR A 163 -3.33 13.64 13.61
C TYR A 163 -4.47 14.52 13.09
N GLY A 164 -5.04 15.39 13.93
CA GLY A 164 -6.06 16.36 13.51
C GLY A 164 -5.54 17.33 12.45
N ASN A 165 -6.40 17.72 11.52
CA ASN A 165 -6.08 18.59 10.37
C ASN A 165 -4.93 18.07 9.49
N ARG A 166 -4.67 16.76 9.48
CA ARG A 166 -3.59 16.14 8.72
C ARG A 166 -4.11 14.91 7.99
N MET A 167 -3.48 14.57 6.86
CA MET A 167 -3.77 13.34 6.09
C MET A 167 -5.27 13.13 5.80
N GLY A 168 -6.00 14.24 5.58
CA GLY A 168 -7.43 14.22 5.30
C GLY A 168 -8.34 14.06 6.53
N ASN A 169 -7.79 14.00 7.74
CA ASN A 169 -8.59 14.04 8.96
C ASN A 169 -9.13 15.45 9.20
N GLY A 170 -10.32 15.55 9.79
CA GLY A 170 -10.83 16.79 10.39
C GLY A 170 -10.01 17.24 11.60
N ASP A 171 -10.46 18.31 12.24
CA ASP A 171 -9.83 18.82 13.46
C ASP A 171 -9.93 17.83 14.64
N GLU A 172 -9.32 18.20 15.78
CA GLU A 172 -9.29 17.38 16.98
C GLU A 172 -10.69 16.99 17.48
N SER A 173 -11.69 17.86 17.33
CA SER A 173 -13.06 17.64 17.81
C SER A 173 -13.79 16.53 17.04
N THR A 174 -13.39 16.28 15.79
CA THR A 174 -13.96 15.22 14.95
C THR A 174 -13.54 13.82 15.36
N LYS A 175 -12.49 13.70 16.19
CA LYS A 175 -11.87 12.42 16.58
C LYS A 175 -11.38 11.57 15.41
N GLU A 176 -11.34 12.10 14.20
CA GLU A 176 -10.87 11.38 13.02
C GLU A 176 -9.39 10.98 13.12
N GLY A 177 -8.58 11.77 13.84
CA GLY A 177 -7.19 11.39 14.14
C GLY A 177 -7.09 10.05 14.87
N TYR A 178 -7.95 9.78 15.82
CA TYR A 178 -8.01 8.47 16.50
C TYR A 178 -8.71 7.40 15.66
N LYS A 179 -9.81 7.77 14.99
CA LYS A 179 -10.54 6.85 14.11
C LYS A 179 -9.60 6.24 13.06
N PHE A 180 -8.76 7.07 12.44
CA PHE A 180 -7.83 6.69 11.38
C PHE A 180 -6.36 6.64 11.86
N ARG A 181 -6.16 6.22 13.12
CA ARG A 181 -4.82 5.99 13.68
C ARG A 181 -4.07 4.90 12.95
N GLY A 182 -2.78 4.76 13.21
CA GLY A 182 -1.93 3.75 12.58
C GLY A 182 -2.41 2.32 12.82
N ARG A 183 -2.64 1.57 11.73
CA ARG A 183 -3.00 0.14 11.76
C ARG A 183 -2.30 -0.62 10.65
N GLY A 184 -2.23 -1.95 10.80
CA GLY A 184 -1.50 -2.85 9.92
C GLY A 184 0.00 -2.86 10.20
N TYR A 185 0.74 -3.73 9.54
CA TYR A 185 2.15 -3.98 9.86
C TYR A 185 3.11 -2.83 9.53
N ILE A 186 2.71 -1.87 8.70
CA ILE A 186 3.47 -0.62 8.41
C ILE A 186 2.65 0.63 8.77
N GLN A 187 1.70 0.50 9.69
CA GLN A 187 0.98 1.61 10.32
C GLN A 187 0.31 2.57 9.30
N LEU A 188 -0.63 2.06 8.48
CA LEU A 188 -1.48 2.90 7.62
C LEU A 188 -2.21 3.93 8.48
N THR A 189 -1.98 5.22 8.26
CA THR A 189 -2.48 6.32 9.10
C THR A 189 -3.15 7.41 8.26
N GLY A 190 -4.26 7.95 8.76
CA GLY A 190 -4.96 9.10 8.18
C GLY A 190 -6.07 8.75 7.18
N LYS A 191 -7.15 9.53 7.21
CA LYS A 191 -8.38 9.31 6.43
C LYS A 191 -8.14 9.16 4.93
N SER A 192 -7.26 9.98 4.35
CA SER A 192 -6.95 9.89 2.92
C SER A 192 -6.31 8.57 2.54
N ASN A 193 -5.41 8.02 3.39
CA ASN A 193 -4.76 6.74 3.15
C ASN A 193 -5.76 5.59 3.31
N TYR A 194 -6.63 5.65 4.31
CA TYR A 194 -7.73 4.69 4.46
C TYR A 194 -8.69 4.72 3.27
N ALA A 195 -9.02 5.91 2.75
CA ALA A 195 -9.86 6.06 1.57
C ALA A 195 -9.21 5.48 0.30
N GLY A 196 -7.90 5.70 0.13
CA GLY A 196 -7.13 5.08 -0.95
C GLY A 196 -7.13 3.56 -0.83
N PHE A 197 -6.87 3.04 0.36
CA PHE A 197 -6.88 1.60 0.64
C PHE A 197 -8.28 0.98 0.43
N THR A 198 -9.36 1.64 0.90
CA THR A 198 -10.75 1.23 0.66
C THR A 198 -11.02 1.01 -0.82
N LYS A 199 -10.66 1.96 -1.67
CA LYS A 199 -10.85 1.85 -3.13
C LYS A 199 -10.07 0.68 -3.72
N PHE A 200 -8.89 0.39 -3.20
CA PHE A 200 -8.02 -0.66 -3.68
C PHE A 200 -8.50 -2.05 -3.23
N ILE A 201 -8.86 -2.19 -1.94
CA ILE A 201 -9.24 -3.49 -1.38
C ILE A 201 -10.68 -3.88 -1.69
N GLY A 202 -11.55 -2.90 -1.98
CA GLY A 202 -12.96 -3.11 -2.29
C GLY A 202 -13.86 -3.32 -1.06
N GLU A 203 -13.35 -3.08 0.17
CA GLU A 203 -14.13 -3.15 1.41
C GLU A 203 -13.99 -1.84 2.18
N ASP A 204 -15.09 -1.34 2.75
CA ASP A 204 -15.14 0.00 3.34
C ASP A 204 -14.38 0.10 4.68
N CYS A 205 -13.09 0.39 4.58
CA CYS A 205 -12.23 0.68 5.72
C CYS A 205 -12.40 2.10 6.30
N ILE A 206 -13.21 2.95 5.68
CA ILE A 206 -13.59 4.27 6.25
C ILE A 206 -14.70 4.07 7.28
N ALA A 207 -15.72 3.28 6.95
CA ALA A 207 -16.76 2.91 7.89
C ALA A 207 -16.21 2.02 9.01
N ASN A 208 -15.38 1.04 8.65
CA ASN A 208 -14.83 0.02 9.55
C ASN A 208 -13.29 0.02 9.58
N PRO A 209 -12.63 1.03 10.21
CA PRO A 209 -11.17 1.16 10.15
C PRO A 209 -10.41 -0.01 10.78
N ASP A 210 -11.02 -0.73 11.71
CA ASP A 210 -10.40 -1.89 12.37
C ASP A 210 -10.14 -3.07 11.43
N LEU A 211 -10.80 -3.13 10.26
CA LEU A 211 -10.49 -4.10 9.21
C LEU A 211 -9.01 -4.06 8.79
N VAL A 212 -8.37 -2.89 8.84
CA VAL A 212 -6.94 -2.74 8.53
C VAL A 212 -6.06 -3.53 9.51
N ALA A 213 -6.46 -3.61 10.79
CA ALA A 213 -5.73 -4.36 11.80
C ALA A 213 -6.13 -5.84 11.83
N THR A 214 -7.41 -6.16 11.62
CA THR A 214 -7.97 -7.49 11.86
C THR A 214 -7.98 -8.39 10.63
N LYS A 215 -8.31 -7.84 9.47
CA LYS A 215 -8.46 -8.59 8.22
C LYS A 215 -7.33 -8.32 7.22
N TYR A 216 -6.84 -7.10 7.16
CA TYR A 216 -5.93 -6.64 6.14
C TYR A 216 -4.57 -6.09 6.63
N PRO A 217 -3.97 -6.60 7.74
CA PRO A 217 -2.72 -6.01 8.23
C PRO A 217 -1.56 -6.16 7.25
N LEU A 218 -1.50 -7.26 6.50
CA LEU A 218 -0.48 -7.48 5.47
C LEU A 218 -0.81 -6.72 4.19
N ALA A 219 -2.06 -6.75 3.74
CA ALA A 219 -2.48 -6.06 2.52
C ALA A 219 -2.34 -4.53 2.61
N SER A 220 -2.60 -3.94 3.79
CA SER A 220 -2.38 -2.50 4.00
C SER A 220 -0.90 -2.10 3.93
N ALA A 221 -0.01 -2.97 4.37
CA ALA A 221 1.43 -2.78 4.22
C ALA A 221 1.86 -2.91 2.73
N ALA A 222 1.29 -3.85 2.00
CA ALA A 222 1.56 -3.99 0.56
C ALA A 222 1.02 -2.79 -0.25
N PHE A 223 -0.11 -2.23 0.15
CA PHE A 223 -0.64 -0.98 -0.43
C PHE A 223 0.34 0.19 -0.24
N PHE A 224 1.00 0.30 0.92
CA PHE A 224 2.06 1.30 1.12
C PHE A 224 3.24 1.06 0.18
N PHE A 225 3.68 -0.18 0.01
CA PHE A 225 4.77 -0.53 -0.92
C PHE A 225 4.44 -0.16 -2.36
N ASP A 226 3.23 -0.48 -2.80
CA ASP A 226 2.77 -0.20 -4.16
C ASP A 226 2.66 1.32 -4.40
N SER A 227 1.95 2.03 -3.52
CA SER A 227 1.74 3.48 -3.59
C SER A 227 3.05 4.28 -3.57
N ASN A 228 4.10 3.76 -2.93
CA ASN A 228 5.42 4.37 -2.85
C ASN A 228 6.43 3.79 -3.86
N LYS A 229 5.99 2.93 -4.80
CA LYS A 229 6.81 2.31 -5.85
C LYS A 229 8.01 1.51 -5.30
N LEU A 230 7.84 0.88 -4.14
CA LEU A 230 8.91 0.13 -3.47
C LEU A 230 9.28 -1.15 -4.20
N TRP A 231 8.35 -1.74 -4.97
CA TRP A 231 8.64 -2.96 -5.73
C TRP A 231 9.81 -2.78 -6.68
N SER A 232 9.90 -1.63 -7.36
CA SER A 232 11.03 -1.33 -8.25
C SER A 232 12.38 -1.17 -7.53
N ILE A 233 12.34 -0.86 -6.23
CA ILE A 233 13.56 -0.83 -5.40
C ILE A 233 13.93 -2.26 -5.00
N CYS A 234 12.94 -3.06 -4.56
CA CYS A 234 13.15 -4.46 -4.21
C CYS A 234 13.77 -5.28 -5.37
N ASP A 235 13.34 -5.02 -6.59
CA ASP A 235 13.82 -5.73 -7.79
C ASP A 235 15.31 -5.47 -8.13
N LYS A 236 15.96 -4.50 -7.48
CA LYS A 236 17.37 -4.19 -7.75
C LYS A 236 18.33 -5.25 -7.26
N GLY A 237 17.98 -6.02 -6.25
CA GLY A 237 18.84 -7.11 -5.78
C GLY A 237 18.59 -7.58 -4.35
N ALA A 238 19.41 -8.57 -3.97
CA ALA A 238 19.38 -9.20 -2.65
C ALA A 238 20.51 -8.69 -1.73
N ASP A 239 21.14 -7.58 -2.08
CA ASP A 239 22.28 -7.04 -1.35
C ASP A 239 21.83 -6.05 -0.24
N THR A 240 22.76 -5.78 0.66
CA THR A 240 22.56 -4.84 1.79
C THR A 240 22.21 -3.43 1.32
N ALA A 241 22.71 -2.98 0.16
CA ALA A 241 22.41 -1.65 -0.37
C ALA A 241 20.94 -1.54 -0.76
N THR A 242 20.38 -2.59 -1.36
CA THR A 242 18.95 -2.66 -1.69
C THR A 242 18.07 -2.71 -0.43
N VAL A 243 18.42 -3.54 0.58
CA VAL A 243 17.69 -3.54 1.87
C VAL A 243 17.73 -2.16 2.51
N THR A 244 18.89 -1.48 2.48
CA THR A 244 19.05 -0.12 3.00
C THR A 244 18.16 0.88 2.26
N ALA A 245 18.09 0.79 0.94
CA ALA A 245 17.24 1.68 0.13
C ALA A 245 15.75 1.49 0.43
N VAL A 246 15.28 0.24 0.55
CA VAL A 246 13.91 -0.08 0.97
C VAL A 246 13.64 0.46 2.37
N THR A 247 14.56 0.22 3.32
CA THR A 247 14.45 0.71 4.71
C THR A 247 14.29 2.23 4.77
N LYS A 248 15.15 2.97 4.07
CA LYS A 248 15.08 4.43 3.99
C LYS A 248 13.75 4.93 3.43
N ARG A 249 13.15 4.19 2.51
CA ARG A 249 11.86 4.56 1.94
C ARG A 249 10.70 4.26 2.88
N VAL A 250 10.82 3.23 3.71
CA VAL A 250 9.79 2.84 4.71
C VAL A 250 9.78 3.77 5.91
N ASN A 251 10.95 4.01 6.55
CA ASN A 251 11.03 4.74 7.81
C ASN A 251 11.73 6.11 7.75
N GLY A 252 12.17 6.55 6.57
CA GLY A 252 12.90 7.82 6.39
C GLY A 252 14.36 7.79 6.82
N GLY A 253 14.89 6.68 7.33
CA GLY A 253 16.25 6.54 7.85
C GLY A 253 16.75 5.10 7.82
N THR A 254 17.69 4.78 8.71
CA THR A 254 18.30 3.44 8.82
C THR A 254 18.09 2.81 10.21
N ILE A 255 17.07 3.26 10.95
CA ILE A 255 16.75 2.68 12.26
C ILE A 255 16.34 1.23 12.06
N GLY A 256 16.95 0.31 12.84
CA GLY A 256 16.69 -1.11 12.78
C GLY A 256 17.20 -1.80 11.50
N LEU A 257 18.17 -1.20 10.79
CA LEU A 257 18.67 -1.75 9.52
C LEU A 257 19.23 -3.16 9.68
N ASP A 258 20.03 -3.42 10.72
CA ASP A 258 20.65 -4.74 10.94
C ASP A 258 19.60 -5.84 11.13
N ASP A 259 18.52 -5.55 11.86
CA ASP A 259 17.42 -6.47 12.07
C ASP A 259 16.66 -6.73 10.75
N ARG A 260 16.44 -5.70 9.93
CA ARG A 260 15.80 -5.84 8.61
C ARG A 260 16.67 -6.63 7.63
N ILE A 261 17.99 -6.45 7.67
CA ILE A 261 18.94 -7.25 6.86
C ILE A 261 18.91 -8.71 7.32
N LYS A 262 18.91 -8.97 8.63
CA LYS A 262 18.80 -10.31 9.18
C LYS A 262 17.52 -11.01 8.70
N HIS A 263 16.37 -10.37 8.87
CA HIS A 263 15.08 -10.91 8.40
C HIS A 263 15.05 -11.12 6.89
N PHE A 264 15.56 -10.17 6.11
CA PHE A 264 15.64 -10.31 4.66
C PHE A 264 16.46 -11.54 4.25
N ASN A 265 17.66 -11.69 4.79
CA ASN A 265 18.55 -12.81 4.46
C ASN A 265 17.91 -14.15 4.83
N GLU A 266 17.27 -14.23 5.99
CA GLU A 266 16.54 -15.40 6.45
C GLU A 266 15.41 -15.77 5.50
N TYR A 267 14.48 -14.86 5.24
CA TYR A 267 13.31 -15.12 4.39
C TYR A 267 13.71 -15.39 2.94
N TYR A 268 14.71 -14.68 2.42
CA TYR A 268 15.18 -14.89 1.06
C TYR A 268 15.86 -16.26 0.89
N ALA A 269 16.62 -16.74 1.87
CA ALA A 269 17.21 -18.06 1.86
C ALA A 269 16.15 -19.18 1.87
N LEU A 270 15.03 -18.96 2.55
CA LEU A 270 13.92 -19.91 2.62
C LEU A 270 13.10 -19.95 1.32
N LEU A 271 12.92 -18.81 0.68
CA LEU A 271 11.97 -18.63 -0.44
C LEU A 271 12.60 -18.80 -1.83
N LYS A 272 13.92 -18.69 -1.97
CA LYS A 272 14.62 -18.86 -3.26
C LYS A 272 14.71 -20.31 -3.75
#